data_c6e097b4fdc9f305b900d17482d9af44
#
_entry.id   c6e097b4fdc9f305b900d17482d9af44
#
_cell.length_a   1.000
_cell.length_b   1.000
_cell.length_c   1.000
_cell.angle_alpha   90.00
_cell.angle_beta   90.00
_cell.angle_gamma   90.00
#
_symmetry.space_group_name_H-M   'P 1'
#
loop_
_entity.id
_entity.type
_entity.pdbx_description
1 polymer ?
#
loop_
_entity_poly.entity_id
_entity_poly.type
_entity_poly.pdbx_seq_one_letter_code
_entity_poly.pdbx_strand_id
1 'polypeptide(L)'
;MQVFQITKQQDAISVSPLPVPSLYRKGDVPAEYYRDQASGASPRADLNLKPARFVRTIRLKDGGFTGLAGGTGALLTVVITGALTLRNGAGPATTFVPGDLFLSQAEELGDITVTAQEDCGLLQIGVAADWPGAEATLQSPGTPSPRTGAPNIKRVYKGDDDLAYFREFPEVFPTPENSWSEPRSIRGFRFMCWEDGFIDWHPEVINCFGMFLSGQMEIESSGDHKVEIFRTGDICLAEDRTGVGHIDRCHGATHVLLLVSEDEAIW
;
A
#
# COMPACT_ATOMS: atom_id res chain seq x y z
N MET A 1 -2.30 -2.74 11.78
CA MET A 1 -1.02 -2.56 11.07
C MET A 1 0.13 -2.76 12.03
N GLN A 2 1.05 -3.66 11.74
CA GLN A 2 2.31 -3.83 12.46
C GLN A 2 3.45 -3.78 11.44
N VAL A 3 4.60 -3.27 11.84
CA VAL A 3 5.80 -3.23 11.01
C VAL A 3 6.87 -4.05 11.69
N PHE A 4 7.49 -4.93 10.94
CA PHE A 4 8.52 -5.84 11.44
C PHE A 4 9.80 -5.68 10.62
N GLN A 5 10.92 -5.88 11.27
CA GLN A 5 12.20 -6.09 10.60
C GLN A 5 12.57 -7.57 10.65
N ILE A 6 12.91 -8.11 9.49
CA ILE A 6 13.45 -9.45 9.36
C ILE A 6 14.96 -9.32 9.13
N THR A 7 15.75 -9.89 10.02
CA THR A 7 17.22 -9.95 9.91
C THR A 7 17.69 -11.37 10.02
N LYS A 8 18.79 -11.67 9.35
CA LYS A 8 19.51 -12.94 9.47
C LYS A 8 20.83 -12.68 10.19
N GLN A 9 21.06 -13.38 11.30
CA GLN A 9 22.33 -13.37 12.03
C GLN A 9 22.87 -14.78 12.04
N GLN A 10 23.94 -15.03 11.29
CA GLN A 10 24.47 -16.37 11.04
C GLN A 10 23.38 -17.28 10.44
N ASP A 11 22.97 -18.33 11.17
CA ASP A 11 21.93 -19.27 10.74
C ASP A 11 20.57 -19.00 11.39
N ALA A 12 20.42 -17.91 12.14
CA ALA A 12 19.18 -17.55 12.82
C ALA A 12 18.46 -16.38 12.13
N ILE A 13 17.15 -16.51 11.97
CA ILE A 13 16.28 -15.43 11.53
C ILE A 13 15.67 -14.77 12.76
N SER A 14 15.75 -13.46 12.83
CA SER A 14 15.10 -12.66 13.85
C SER A 14 13.98 -11.83 13.22
N VAL A 15 12.82 -11.82 13.86
CA VAL A 15 11.70 -10.93 13.51
C VAL A 15 11.48 -10.02 14.70
N SER A 16 11.73 -8.75 14.51
CA SER A 16 11.57 -7.73 15.55
C SER A 16 10.59 -6.64 15.10
N PRO A 17 9.77 -6.11 16.01
CA PRO A 17 8.90 -4.99 15.68
C PRO A 17 9.74 -3.75 15.34
N LEU A 18 9.30 -3.02 14.34
CA LEU A 18 9.81 -1.69 13.99
C LEU A 18 8.80 -0.62 14.39
N PRO A 19 9.28 0.58 14.74
CA PRO A 19 8.41 1.75 14.80
C PRO A 19 7.72 1.95 13.46
N VAL A 20 6.44 2.35 13.50
CA VAL A 20 5.74 2.75 12.29
C VAL A 20 6.39 4.03 11.75
N PRO A 21 6.75 4.09 10.46
CA PRO A 21 7.32 5.29 9.87
C PRO A 21 6.41 6.50 10.04
N SER A 22 6.99 7.71 10.00
CA SER A 22 6.24 8.96 10.09
C SER A 22 5.01 8.94 9.18
N LEU A 23 3.86 9.12 9.78
CA LEU A 23 2.60 9.19 9.06
C LEU A 23 2.27 10.66 8.78
N TYR A 24 1.98 10.99 7.54
CA TYR A 24 1.42 12.29 7.20
C TYR A 24 -0.04 12.33 7.63
N ARG A 25 -0.41 13.38 8.37
CA ARG A 25 -1.79 13.66 8.72
C ARG A 25 -2.41 14.58 7.68
N LYS A 26 -3.73 14.54 7.53
CA LYS A 26 -4.47 15.42 6.63
C LYS A 26 -4.12 16.91 6.81
N GLY A 27 -3.89 17.36 8.05
CA GLY A 27 -3.50 18.74 8.37
C GLY A 27 -2.08 19.13 7.93
N ASP A 28 -1.24 18.16 7.60
CA ASP A 28 0.12 18.39 7.09
C ASP A 28 0.13 18.65 5.58
N VAL A 29 -1.00 18.39 4.89
CA VAL A 29 -1.19 18.75 3.49
C VAL A 29 -1.83 20.15 3.45
N PRO A 30 -1.15 21.16 2.88
CA PRO A 30 -1.71 22.51 2.82
C PRO A 30 -3.09 22.50 2.16
N ALA A 31 -4.04 23.25 2.73
CA ALA A 31 -5.39 23.40 2.16
C ALA A 31 -5.35 23.96 0.73
N GLU A 32 -4.28 24.63 0.35
CA GLU A 32 -3.98 25.08 -1.01
C GLU A 32 -3.79 23.92 -1.99
N TYR A 33 -3.29 22.78 -1.51
CA TYR A 33 -3.13 21.57 -2.30
C TYR A 33 -4.46 21.09 -2.94
N TYR A 34 -5.55 21.20 -2.21
CA TYR A 34 -6.88 20.83 -2.70
C TYR A 34 -7.56 21.97 -3.48
N ARG A 35 -7.18 23.24 -3.25
CA ARG A 35 -7.74 24.42 -3.94
C ARG A 35 -7.14 24.67 -5.31
N ASP A 36 -5.86 24.42 -5.48
CA ASP A 36 -5.15 24.64 -6.75
C ASP A 36 -5.53 23.61 -7.82
N GLN A 37 -6.14 22.51 -7.42
CA GLN A 37 -6.67 21.50 -8.34
C GLN A 37 -7.81 22.05 -9.20
N ALA A 38 -8.69 22.84 -8.61
CA ALA A 38 -9.81 23.47 -9.33
C ALA A 38 -9.33 24.47 -10.40
N SER A 39 -8.09 24.93 -10.33
CA SER A 39 -7.51 25.90 -11.27
C SER A 39 -6.75 25.26 -12.46
N GLY A 40 -6.62 23.92 -12.50
CA GLY A 40 -5.88 23.23 -13.55
C GLY A 40 -4.35 23.41 -13.47
N ALA A 41 -3.85 24.11 -12.47
CA ALA A 41 -2.44 24.17 -12.17
C ALA A 41 -2.07 22.86 -11.45
N SER A 42 -1.33 21.99 -12.14
CA SER A 42 -0.77 20.79 -11.49
C SER A 42 0.20 21.24 -10.41
N PRO A 43 -0.14 21.15 -9.12
CA PRO A 43 0.83 21.40 -8.08
C PRO A 43 1.86 20.28 -8.19
N ARG A 44 3.08 20.61 -8.53
CA ARG A 44 4.23 19.79 -8.18
C ARG A 44 4.43 19.89 -6.67
N ALA A 45 3.41 19.47 -5.93
CA ALA A 45 3.51 19.41 -4.49
C ALA A 45 4.68 18.47 -4.18
N ASP A 46 5.58 18.96 -3.37
CA ASP A 46 6.51 18.11 -2.68
C ASP A 46 5.70 17.22 -1.75
N LEU A 47 5.34 16.03 -2.24
CA LEU A 47 4.52 15.07 -1.51
C LEU A 47 5.28 14.42 -0.38
N ASN A 48 6.52 14.88 -0.10
CA ASN A 48 7.40 14.23 0.87
C ASN A 48 7.49 12.71 0.67
N LEU A 49 7.54 12.28 -0.58
CA LEU A 49 7.62 10.87 -0.92
C LEU A 49 8.97 10.30 -0.48
N LYS A 50 8.92 9.12 0.07
CA LYS A 50 10.13 8.32 0.28
C LYS A 50 10.55 7.70 -1.04
N PRO A 51 11.83 7.74 -1.39
CA PRO A 51 12.32 7.15 -2.63
C PRO A 51 12.02 5.65 -2.67
N ALA A 52 11.57 5.19 -3.82
CA ALA A 52 11.40 3.78 -4.10
C ALA A 52 12.04 3.45 -5.45
N ARG A 53 12.55 2.23 -5.58
CA ARG A 53 13.19 1.77 -6.81
C ARG A 53 12.21 1.10 -7.74
N PHE A 54 11.26 0.37 -7.16
CA PHE A 54 10.22 -0.35 -7.89
C PHE A 54 9.09 -0.78 -6.96
N VAL A 55 7.99 -1.18 -7.57
CA VAL A 55 6.93 -1.96 -6.94
C VAL A 55 6.65 -3.22 -7.75
N ARG A 56 6.31 -4.30 -7.09
CA ARG A 56 5.84 -5.54 -7.71
C ARG A 56 4.84 -6.27 -6.80
N THR A 57 4.07 -7.16 -7.37
CA THR A 57 3.06 -7.94 -6.67
C THR A 57 3.22 -9.42 -6.94
N ILE A 58 2.67 -10.25 -6.06
CA ILE A 58 2.55 -11.69 -6.23
C ILE A 58 1.23 -12.17 -5.64
N ARG A 59 0.65 -13.18 -6.26
CA ARG A 59 -0.42 -13.98 -5.67
C ARG A 59 0.10 -15.38 -5.40
N LEU A 60 0.15 -15.76 -4.13
CA LEU A 60 0.50 -17.10 -3.69
C LEU A 60 -0.77 -17.89 -3.44
N LYS A 61 -0.80 -19.13 -3.91
CA LYS A 61 -1.82 -20.10 -3.53
C LYS A 61 -1.52 -20.66 -2.15
N ASP A 62 -2.53 -21.24 -1.51
CA ASP A 62 -2.39 -21.98 -0.26
C ASP A 62 -1.24 -22.99 -0.36
N GLY A 63 -0.34 -22.97 0.64
CA GLY A 63 0.89 -23.74 0.63
C GLY A 63 1.98 -23.25 -0.32
N GLY A 64 1.71 -22.26 -1.17
CA GLY A 64 2.69 -21.60 -2.03
C GLY A 64 3.74 -20.85 -1.22
N PHE A 65 4.94 -20.74 -1.76
CA PHE A 65 6.03 -20.02 -1.09
C PHE A 65 6.76 -19.10 -2.06
N THR A 66 7.39 -18.07 -1.50
CA THR A 66 8.26 -17.18 -2.26
C THR A 66 9.47 -16.78 -1.44
N GLY A 67 10.58 -16.55 -2.12
CA GLY A 67 11.76 -15.93 -1.52
C GLY A 67 11.51 -14.45 -1.22
N LEU A 68 12.07 -13.98 -0.15
CA LEU A 68 12.02 -12.56 0.21
C LEU A 68 13.10 -11.73 -0.50
N ALA A 69 14.07 -12.38 -1.10
CA ALA A 69 15.14 -11.72 -1.84
C ALA A 69 14.67 -11.23 -3.21
N GLY A 70 15.22 -10.12 -3.65
CA GLY A 70 14.95 -9.58 -4.98
C GLY A 70 15.82 -8.36 -5.27
N GLY A 71 17.03 -8.59 -5.76
CA GLY A 71 17.97 -7.52 -6.08
C GLY A 71 18.76 -6.99 -4.87
N THR A 72 19.45 -5.87 -5.03
CA THR A 72 20.24 -5.20 -4.00
C THR A 72 19.39 -4.22 -3.20
N GLY A 73 19.65 -4.09 -1.90
CA GLY A 73 19.02 -3.13 -1.00
C GLY A 73 17.82 -3.68 -0.22
N ALA A 74 17.11 -2.82 0.49
CA ALA A 74 16.01 -3.20 1.35
C ALA A 74 14.69 -3.39 0.58
N LEU A 75 13.87 -4.29 1.07
CA LEU A 75 12.56 -4.62 0.52
C LEU A 75 11.49 -4.45 1.60
N LEU A 76 10.52 -3.59 1.34
CA LEU A 76 9.33 -3.45 2.16
C LEU A 76 8.22 -4.30 1.53
N THR A 77 7.78 -5.31 2.25
CA THR A 77 6.69 -6.19 1.80
C THR A 77 5.45 -5.95 2.64
N VAL A 78 4.31 -5.91 1.99
CA VAL A 78 3.00 -5.68 2.59
C VAL A 78 2.08 -6.84 2.29
N VAL A 79 1.39 -7.35 3.30
CA VAL A 79 0.36 -8.38 3.13
C VAL A 79 -0.95 -7.68 2.76
N ILE A 80 -1.47 -8.00 1.58
CA ILE A 80 -2.75 -7.47 1.06
C ILE A 80 -3.90 -8.39 1.49
N THR A 81 -3.75 -9.67 1.21
CA THR A 81 -4.77 -10.69 1.51
C THR A 81 -4.13 -11.95 2.02
N GLY A 82 -4.92 -12.77 2.72
CA GLY A 82 -4.46 -14.05 3.24
C GLY A 82 -3.47 -13.90 4.39
N ALA A 83 -2.78 -14.97 4.70
CA ALA A 83 -1.80 -15.01 5.77
C ALA A 83 -0.51 -15.69 5.32
N LEU A 84 0.62 -15.17 5.78
CA LEU A 84 1.95 -15.72 5.53
C LEU A 84 2.57 -16.20 6.82
N THR A 85 3.32 -17.28 6.73
CA THR A 85 4.15 -17.77 7.82
C THR A 85 5.63 -17.74 7.43
N LEU A 86 6.43 -17.09 8.27
CA LEU A 86 7.88 -17.17 8.26
C LEU A 86 8.31 -18.14 9.34
N ARG A 87 9.10 -19.14 8.96
CA ARG A 87 9.71 -20.08 9.89
C ARG A 87 11.21 -19.91 9.90
N ASN A 88 11.78 -19.88 11.10
CA ASN A 88 13.21 -19.93 11.33
C ASN A 88 13.63 -21.35 11.71
N GLY A 89 13.90 -22.19 10.74
CA GLY A 89 14.22 -23.59 10.97
C GLY A 89 13.18 -24.30 11.86
N ALA A 90 13.62 -24.85 13.02
CA ALA A 90 12.75 -25.45 14.03
C ALA A 90 12.20 -24.43 15.03
N GLY A 91 12.51 -23.14 14.89
CA GLY A 91 12.08 -22.07 15.77
C GLY A 91 10.60 -21.73 15.66
N PRO A 92 10.11 -20.79 16.48
CA PRO A 92 8.71 -20.34 16.41
C PRO A 92 8.41 -19.74 15.05
N ALA A 93 7.21 -20.01 14.54
CA ALA A 93 6.71 -19.38 13.34
C ALA A 93 6.16 -17.98 13.65
N THR A 94 6.43 -17.02 12.78
CA THR A 94 5.79 -15.71 12.80
C THR A 94 4.77 -15.64 11.66
N THR A 95 3.54 -15.27 12.00
CA THR A 95 2.45 -15.10 11.02
C THR A 95 2.21 -13.62 10.77
N PHE A 96 2.13 -13.25 9.51
CA PHE A 96 1.76 -11.92 9.02
C PHE A 96 0.38 -12.00 8.39
N VAL A 97 -0.44 -10.98 8.65
CA VAL A 97 -1.83 -10.87 8.19
C VAL A 97 -2.05 -9.59 7.40
N PRO A 98 -3.20 -9.41 6.72
CA PRO A 98 -3.46 -8.20 5.95
C PRO A 98 -3.22 -6.91 6.72
N GLY A 99 -2.53 -5.96 6.08
CA GLY A 99 -2.09 -4.71 6.69
C GLY A 99 -0.76 -4.79 7.45
N ASP A 100 -0.20 -5.97 7.66
CA ASP A 100 1.16 -6.08 8.22
C ASP A 100 2.22 -5.83 7.14
N LEU A 101 3.30 -5.21 7.59
CA LEU A 101 4.46 -4.90 6.77
C LEU A 101 5.70 -5.52 7.38
N PHE A 102 6.60 -5.96 6.52
CA PHE A 102 7.92 -6.37 7.00
C PHE A 102 9.03 -5.86 6.07
N LEU A 103 10.08 -5.38 6.70
CA LEU A 103 11.29 -4.90 6.05
C LEU A 103 12.34 -6.01 6.07
N SER A 104 12.93 -6.27 4.92
CA SER A 104 13.99 -7.25 4.76
C SER A 104 15.16 -6.67 3.99
N GLN A 105 16.38 -7.00 4.39
CA GLN A 105 17.59 -6.65 3.63
C GLN A 105 17.86 -7.75 2.60
N ALA A 106 17.87 -7.38 1.32
CA ALA A 106 17.92 -8.35 0.23
C ALA A 106 19.18 -9.25 0.25
N GLU A 107 20.31 -8.70 0.68
CA GLU A 107 21.60 -9.42 0.71
C GLU A 107 21.66 -10.48 1.81
N GLU A 108 20.93 -10.27 2.92
CA GLU A 108 20.95 -11.16 4.09
C GLU A 108 19.95 -12.30 3.97
N LEU A 109 19.00 -12.21 3.05
CA LEU A 109 17.80 -13.05 3.05
C LEU A 109 17.68 -13.99 1.85
N GLY A 110 18.76 -14.21 1.10
CA GLY A 110 18.73 -15.00 -0.15
C GLY A 110 18.03 -16.37 -0.06
N ASP A 111 18.04 -16.99 1.11
CA ASP A 111 17.48 -18.32 1.37
C ASP A 111 16.21 -18.30 2.24
N ILE A 112 15.70 -17.11 2.62
CA ILE A 112 14.52 -17.02 3.45
C ILE A 112 13.27 -17.03 2.58
N THR A 113 12.37 -17.93 2.91
CA THR A 113 11.06 -18.05 2.26
C THR A 113 9.93 -17.82 3.25
N VAL A 114 8.86 -17.27 2.75
CA VAL A 114 7.56 -17.21 3.44
C VAL A 114 6.60 -18.16 2.75
N THR A 115 5.74 -18.78 3.53
CA THR A 115 4.74 -19.74 3.03
C THR A 115 3.35 -19.18 3.27
N ALA A 116 2.52 -19.20 2.24
CA ALA A 116 1.12 -18.84 2.33
C ALA A 116 0.35 -19.91 3.12
N GLN A 117 -0.51 -19.48 4.04
CA GLN A 117 -1.39 -20.35 4.83
C GLN A 117 -2.77 -20.47 4.18
N GLU A 118 -3.05 -19.60 3.24
CA GLU A 118 -4.23 -19.52 2.41
C GLU A 118 -3.87 -18.70 1.15
N ASP A 119 -4.78 -18.56 0.18
CA ASP A 119 -4.53 -17.69 -0.97
C ASP A 119 -4.16 -16.28 -0.53
N CYS A 120 -2.92 -15.88 -0.84
CA CYS A 120 -2.31 -14.69 -0.28
C CYS A 120 -1.80 -13.74 -1.37
N GLY A 121 -2.08 -12.46 -1.23
CA GLY A 121 -1.57 -11.39 -2.09
C GLY A 121 -0.54 -10.54 -1.36
N LEU A 122 0.59 -10.28 -2.01
CA LEU A 122 1.65 -9.43 -1.49
C LEU A 122 1.97 -8.31 -2.46
N LEU A 123 2.38 -7.18 -1.88
CA LEU A 123 3.03 -6.09 -2.60
C LEU A 123 4.42 -5.89 -2.00
N GLN A 124 5.41 -5.70 -2.87
CA GLN A 124 6.79 -5.46 -2.45
C GLN A 124 7.33 -4.19 -3.10
N ILE A 125 7.96 -3.35 -2.28
CA ILE A 125 8.58 -2.09 -2.68
C ILE A 125 10.08 -2.20 -2.44
N GLY A 126 10.88 -1.90 -3.46
CA GLY A 126 12.32 -1.73 -3.30
C GLY A 126 12.60 -0.36 -2.68
N VAL A 127 13.10 -0.32 -1.45
CA VAL A 127 13.41 0.91 -0.71
C VAL A 127 14.92 1.12 -0.57
N ALA A 128 15.33 2.30 -0.11
CA ALA A 128 16.73 2.57 0.21
C ALA A 128 17.25 1.61 1.30
N ALA A 129 18.54 1.29 1.24
CA ALA A 129 19.12 0.29 2.16
C ALA A 129 19.07 0.74 3.64
N ASP A 130 19.10 2.04 3.88
CA ASP A 130 19.04 2.67 5.19
C ASP A 130 17.61 3.04 5.63
N TRP A 131 16.60 2.76 4.82
CA TRP A 131 15.21 3.03 5.19
C TRP A 131 14.77 2.09 6.34
N PRO A 132 14.02 2.53 7.35
CA PRO A 132 13.42 3.87 7.53
C PRO A 132 14.34 4.94 8.12
N GLY A 133 15.59 4.61 8.48
CA GLY A 133 16.54 5.57 9.03
C GLY A 133 16.09 6.18 10.35
N ALA A 134 16.52 7.41 10.61
CA ALA A 134 16.15 8.16 11.81
C ALA A 134 14.71 8.70 11.83
N GLU A 135 13.98 8.52 10.72
CA GLU A 135 12.62 9.07 10.57
C GLU A 135 11.52 8.20 11.19
N ALA A 136 11.87 7.08 11.80
CA ALA A 136 10.92 6.22 12.48
C ALA A 136 10.34 6.95 13.70
N THR A 137 9.20 7.59 13.52
CA THR A 137 8.42 8.15 14.63
C THR A 137 7.35 7.15 15.04
N LEU A 138 7.34 6.84 16.34
CA LEU A 138 6.32 5.99 16.94
C LEU A 138 4.97 6.72 16.89
N GLN A 139 4.11 6.28 15.99
CA GLN A 139 2.68 6.58 16.10
C GLN A 139 1.95 5.27 16.39
N SER A 140 0.87 5.34 17.14
CA SER A 140 0.05 4.16 17.41
C SER A 140 -0.37 3.52 16.10
N PRO A 141 -0.09 2.23 15.91
CA PRO A 141 -0.61 1.52 14.75
C PRO A 141 -2.13 1.60 14.80
N GLY A 142 -2.76 1.88 13.67
CA GLY A 142 -4.20 1.86 13.57
C GLY A 142 -4.74 0.47 13.89
N THR A 143 -5.99 0.42 14.34
CA THR A 143 -6.67 -0.86 14.56
C THR A 143 -7.01 -1.49 13.22
N PRO A 144 -6.58 -2.73 12.93
CA PRO A 144 -7.04 -3.42 11.75
C PRO A 144 -8.57 -3.48 11.72
N SER A 145 -9.16 -3.21 10.58
CA SER A 145 -10.58 -3.42 10.34
C SER A 145 -10.73 -4.76 9.62
N PRO A 146 -11.04 -5.87 10.33
CA PRO A 146 -11.06 -7.19 9.73
C PRO A 146 -12.07 -7.23 8.59
N ARG A 147 -11.70 -7.91 7.52
CA ARG A 147 -12.55 -8.13 6.39
C ARG A 147 -13.02 -9.58 6.33
N THR A 148 -14.25 -9.78 5.93
CA THR A 148 -14.78 -11.09 5.53
C THR A 148 -14.90 -11.09 3.99
N GLY A 149 -14.21 -12.02 3.33
CA GLY A 149 -14.27 -12.18 1.87
C GLY A 149 -13.07 -11.61 1.10
N ALA A 150 -13.19 -11.60 -0.23
CA ALA A 150 -12.15 -11.14 -1.12
C ALA A 150 -11.85 -9.63 -0.95
N PRO A 151 -10.61 -9.17 -1.20
CA PRO A 151 -10.28 -7.75 -1.09
C PRO A 151 -11.07 -6.92 -2.10
N ASN A 152 -11.42 -5.70 -1.70
CA ASN A 152 -11.96 -4.71 -2.60
C ASN A 152 -10.80 -4.05 -3.36
N ILE A 153 -10.64 -4.38 -4.63
CA ILE A 153 -9.56 -3.87 -5.48
C ILE A 153 -10.21 -3.13 -6.63
N LYS A 154 -10.21 -1.82 -6.56
CA LYS A 154 -10.91 -0.94 -7.50
C LYS A 154 -9.98 0.08 -8.12
N ARG A 155 -10.37 0.49 -9.30
CA ARG A 155 -9.85 1.66 -9.98
C ARG A 155 -10.92 2.74 -10.00
N VAL A 156 -10.58 3.95 -9.56
CA VAL A 156 -11.37 5.16 -9.78
C VAL A 156 -10.82 5.84 -11.01
N TYR A 157 -11.64 6.10 -12.00
CA TYR A 157 -11.22 6.71 -13.26
C TYR A 157 -12.24 7.75 -13.74
N LYS A 158 -11.76 8.71 -14.51
CA LYS A 158 -12.61 9.71 -15.14
C LYS A 158 -13.24 9.16 -16.42
N GLY A 159 -14.57 9.28 -16.55
CA GLY A 159 -15.30 9.04 -17.80
C GLY A 159 -15.19 10.19 -18.79
N ASP A 160 -15.78 10.00 -19.98
CA ASP A 160 -15.82 11.01 -21.05
C ASP A 160 -16.72 12.21 -20.70
N ASP A 161 -17.58 12.06 -19.72
CA ASP A 161 -18.50 13.07 -19.18
C ASP A 161 -17.92 13.90 -18.03
N ASP A 162 -16.62 13.81 -17.80
CA ASP A 162 -15.88 14.45 -16.70
C ASP A 162 -16.30 13.99 -15.28
N LEU A 163 -16.99 12.86 -15.16
CA LEU A 163 -17.38 12.25 -13.90
C LEU A 163 -16.48 11.05 -13.57
N ALA A 164 -16.37 10.73 -12.28
CA ALA A 164 -15.58 9.58 -11.81
C ALA A 164 -16.46 8.33 -11.66
N TYR A 165 -15.87 7.17 -11.94
CA TYR A 165 -16.51 5.85 -11.87
C TYR A 165 -15.58 4.82 -11.27
N PHE A 166 -16.14 3.76 -10.70
CA PHE A 166 -15.39 2.59 -10.25
C PHE A 166 -15.41 1.47 -11.28
N ARG A 167 -14.29 0.76 -11.36
CA ARG A 167 -14.22 -0.56 -12.00
C ARG A 167 -13.36 -1.52 -11.19
N GLU A 168 -13.59 -2.83 -11.39
CA GLU A 168 -12.70 -3.86 -10.86
C GLU A 168 -11.29 -3.70 -11.42
N PHE A 169 -10.29 -4.04 -10.60
CA PHE A 169 -8.89 -3.94 -10.98
C PHE A 169 -8.11 -5.21 -10.62
N PRO A 170 -8.43 -6.37 -11.23
CA PRO A 170 -7.77 -7.64 -10.94
C PRO A 170 -6.33 -7.69 -11.42
N GLU A 171 -5.92 -6.78 -12.33
CA GLU A 171 -4.59 -6.75 -12.96
C GLU A 171 -3.46 -6.41 -11.99
N VAL A 172 -3.77 -6.02 -10.76
CA VAL A 172 -2.77 -5.78 -9.71
C VAL A 172 -1.95 -7.03 -9.42
N PHE A 173 -2.54 -8.21 -9.57
CA PHE A 173 -1.85 -9.47 -9.40
C PHE A 173 -1.50 -10.12 -10.74
N PRO A 174 -0.27 -10.66 -10.87
CA PRO A 174 0.15 -11.29 -12.10
C PRO A 174 -0.50 -12.65 -12.30
N THR A 175 -0.56 -13.08 -13.56
CA THR A 175 -0.73 -14.46 -13.97
C THR A 175 0.55 -14.91 -14.69
N PRO A 176 1.15 -16.07 -14.39
CA PRO A 176 0.64 -17.10 -13.47
C PRO A 176 0.85 -16.75 -11.99
N GLU A 177 0.03 -17.38 -11.15
CA GLU A 177 0.17 -17.35 -9.70
C GLU A 177 1.53 -17.93 -9.23
N ASN A 178 1.93 -17.63 -7.99
CA ASN A 178 3.21 -18.01 -7.39
C ASN A 178 4.46 -17.42 -8.10
N SER A 179 4.27 -16.39 -8.90
CA SER A 179 5.35 -15.65 -9.56
C SER A 179 5.20 -14.16 -9.29
N TRP A 180 6.32 -13.46 -9.05
CA TRP A 180 6.32 -12.01 -8.96
C TRP A 180 5.96 -11.39 -10.31
N SER A 181 5.20 -10.30 -10.29
CA SER A 181 5.04 -9.45 -11.45
C SER A 181 6.40 -8.85 -11.85
N GLU A 182 6.50 -8.40 -13.10
CA GLU A 182 7.61 -7.54 -13.50
C GLU A 182 7.66 -6.30 -12.59
N PRO A 183 8.86 -5.88 -12.17
CA PRO A 183 9.02 -4.66 -11.40
C PRO A 183 8.57 -3.44 -12.20
N ARG A 184 7.78 -2.57 -11.57
CA ARG A 184 7.33 -1.30 -12.15
C ARG A 184 8.01 -0.14 -11.44
N SER A 185 8.43 0.87 -12.19
CA SER A 185 8.98 2.10 -11.62
C SER A 185 7.88 2.90 -10.92
N ILE A 186 8.22 3.46 -9.77
CA ILE A 186 7.37 4.40 -9.05
C ILE A 186 8.20 5.60 -8.61
N ARG A 187 7.57 6.76 -8.53
CA ARG A 187 8.21 7.99 -8.05
C ARG A 187 8.57 7.89 -6.58
N GLY A 188 7.75 7.20 -5.81
CA GLY A 188 7.98 7.00 -4.39
C GLY A 188 6.71 6.55 -3.66
N PHE A 189 6.82 6.50 -2.35
CA PHE A 189 5.72 6.10 -1.48
C PHE A 189 5.67 6.95 -0.22
N ARG A 190 4.54 6.94 0.47
CA ARG A 190 4.38 7.51 1.81
C ARG A 190 3.31 6.76 2.59
N PHE A 191 3.42 6.86 3.91
CA PHE A 191 2.35 6.44 4.81
C PHE A 191 1.49 7.66 5.16
N MET A 192 0.18 7.49 5.08
CA MET A 192 -0.79 8.52 5.44
C MET A 192 -1.68 8.05 6.58
N CYS A 193 -2.08 9.00 7.41
CA CYS A 193 -3.12 8.81 8.39
C CYS A 193 -4.21 9.85 8.14
N TRP A 194 -5.39 9.40 7.79
CA TRP A 194 -6.57 10.25 7.75
C TRP A 194 -7.39 10.06 9.03
N GLU A 195 -7.72 11.17 9.65
CA GLU A 195 -8.57 11.18 10.83
C GLU A 195 -10.04 11.11 10.41
N ASP A 196 -10.95 10.96 11.38
CA ASP A 196 -12.39 11.00 11.15
C ASP A 196 -12.81 12.27 10.40
N GLY A 197 -13.68 12.12 9.40
CA GLY A 197 -14.12 13.24 8.60
C GLY A 197 -14.28 12.92 7.12
N PHE A 198 -14.42 13.96 6.31
CA PHE A 198 -14.56 13.81 4.86
C PHE A 198 -13.73 14.84 4.08
N ILE A 199 -13.44 14.51 2.82
CA ILE A 199 -12.95 15.44 1.79
C ILE A 199 -14.08 15.52 0.75
N ASP A 200 -14.54 16.73 0.49
CA ASP A 200 -15.60 16.99 -0.48
C ASP A 200 -15.14 16.67 -1.91
N TRP A 201 -16.02 16.78 -2.89
CA TRP A 201 -15.75 16.46 -4.29
C TRP A 201 -14.41 17.02 -4.76
N HIS A 202 -13.52 16.12 -5.15
CA HIS A 202 -12.19 16.45 -5.64
C HIS A 202 -11.67 15.38 -6.59
N PRO A 203 -10.95 15.75 -7.66
CA PRO A 203 -10.16 14.80 -8.43
C PRO A 203 -8.83 14.52 -7.72
N GLU A 204 -8.19 13.42 -8.05
CA GLU A 204 -6.83 13.17 -7.59
C GLU A 204 -5.80 14.07 -8.28
N VAL A 205 -4.81 14.55 -7.55
CA VAL A 205 -3.73 15.40 -8.11
C VAL A 205 -2.74 14.61 -8.94
N ILE A 206 -2.59 13.36 -8.64
CA ILE A 206 -1.65 12.42 -9.27
C ILE A 206 -2.27 11.04 -9.30
N ASN A 207 -1.84 10.22 -10.26
CA ASN A 207 -2.19 8.81 -10.21
C ASN A 207 -1.57 8.18 -8.97
N CYS A 208 -2.39 7.69 -8.09
CA CYS A 208 -1.94 7.09 -6.85
C CYS A 208 -2.59 5.73 -6.61
N PHE A 209 -1.82 4.87 -5.98
CA PHE A 209 -2.26 3.55 -5.57
C PHE A 209 -2.29 3.54 -4.06
N GLY A 210 -3.50 3.59 -3.51
CA GLY A 210 -3.75 3.55 -2.08
C GLY A 210 -3.99 2.12 -1.60
N MET A 211 -3.17 1.65 -0.67
CA MET A 211 -3.39 0.40 0.02
C MET A 211 -3.77 0.65 1.47
N PHE A 212 -4.93 0.16 1.88
CA PHE A 212 -5.47 0.37 3.21
C PHE A 212 -4.84 -0.60 4.20
N LEU A 213 -4.14 -0.06 5.19
CA LEU A 213 -3.40 -0.82 6.20
C LEU A 213 -4.21 -1.01 7.49
N SER A 214 -5.10 -0.05 7.80
CA SER A 214 -6.02 -0.11 8.94
C SER A 214 -7.12 0.93 8.80
N GLY A 215 -8.17 0.82 9.58
CA GLY A 215 -9.31 1.73 9.53
C GLY A 215 -10.27 1.42 8.39
N GLN A 216 -11.11 2.39 8.06
CA GLN A 216 -12.11 2.28 7.00
C GLN A 216 -12.32 3.62 6.32
N MET A 217 -12.43 3.60 5.00
CA MET A 217 -12.78 4.76 4.17
C MET A 217 -13.90 4.37 3.22
N GLU A 218 -14.86 5.26 3.06
CA GLU A 218 -15.84 5.23 1.99
C GLU A 218 -15.41 6.22 0.91
N ILE A 219 -15.43 5.77 -0.33
CA ILE A 219 -15.19 6.62 -1.50
C ILE A 219 -16.45 6.59 -2.36
N GLU A 220 -17.00 7.77 -2.65
CA GLU A 220 -18.18 7.93 -3.51
C GLU A 220 -17.77 8.54 -4.85
N SER A 221 -18.08 7.86 -5.95
CA SER A 221 -17.83 8.34 -7.31
C SER A 221 -18.89 9.36 -7.74
N SER A 222 -18.49 10.38 -8.53
CA SER A 222 -19.42 11.43 -8.98
C SER A 222 -20.35 11.00 -10.12
N GLY A 223 -20.02 9.95 -10.85
CA GLY A 223 -20.78 9.57 -12.04
C GLY A 223 -22.08 8.84 -11.73
N ASP A 224 -22.01 7.86 -10.87
CA ASP A 224 -23.16 7.01 -10.51
C ASP A 224 -23.50 7.06 -9.02
N HIS A 225 -22.82 7.91 -8.25
CA HIS A 225 -22.92 8.01 -6.79
C HIS A 225 -22.71 6.67 -6.07
N LYS A 226 -21.97 5.77 -6.70
CA LYS A 226 -21.61 4.50 -6.09
C LYS A 226 -20.63 4.72 -4.95
N VAL A 227 -20.91 4.10 -3.82
CA VAL A 227 -20.04 4.11 -2.64
C VAL A 227 -19.32 2.77 -2.54
N GLU A 228 -18.01 2.82 -2.55
CA GLU A 228 -17.16 1.68 -2.26
C GLU A 228 -16.52 1.85 -0.87
N ILE A 229 -16.46 0.76 -0.12
CA ILE A 229 -15.90 0.76 1.23
C ILE A 229 -14.56 0.03 1.20
N PHE A 230 -13.52 0.74 1.59
CA PHE A 230 -12.15 0.22 1.66
C PHE A 230 -11.74 -0.02 3.12
N ARG A 231 -11.17 -1.18 3.39
CA ARG A 231 -10.71 -1.66 4.69
C ARG A 231 -9.31 -2.24 4.58
N THR A 232 -8.76 -2.71 5.68
CA THR A 232 -7.45 -3.37 5.71
C THR A 232 -7.32 -4.43 4.62
N GLY A 233 -6.29 -4.28 3.79
CA GLY A 233 -6.01 -5.15 2.65
C GLY A 233 -6.69 -4.73 1.34
N ASP A 234 -7.57 -3.73 1.35
CA ASP A 234 -8.17 -3.21 0.13
C ASP A 234 -7.24 -2.26 -0.61
N ILE A 235 -7.49 -2.09 -1.90
CA ILE A 235 -6.68 -1.27 -2.80
C ILE A 235 -7.61 -0.36 -3.61
N CYS A 236 -7.27 0.93 -3.64
CA CYS A 236 -7.85 1.91 -4.54
C CYS A 236 -6.76 2.48 -5.45
N LEU A 237 -6.88 2.29 -6.75
CA LEU A 237 -6.07 2.99 -7.74
C LEU A 237 -6.87 4.20 -8.21
N ALA A 238 -6.45 5.40 -7.82
CA ALA A 238 -7.13 6.64 -8.16
C ALA A 238 -6.43 7.33 -9.34
N GLU A 239 -7.18 7.51 -10.43
CA GLU A 239 -6.72 8.06 -11.71
C GLU A 239 -7.69 9.11 -12.29
N ASP A 240 -8.65 9.55 -11.51
CA ASP A 240 -9.62 10.59 -11.87
C ASP A 240 -9.03 12.00 -11.67
N ARG A 241 -7.93 12.28 -12.35
CA ARG A 241 -7.07 13.47 -12.18
C ARG A 241 -7.71 14.81 -12.59
N THR A 242 -8.85 14.76 -13.23
CA THR A 242 -9.61 15.95 -13.70
C THR A 242 -11.08 15.65 -13.61
N GLY A 243 -11.92 16.68 -13.73
CA GLY A 243 -13.36 16.54 -13.64
C GLY A 243 -13.87 16.75 -12.21
N VAL A 244 -15.01 16.17 -11.89
CA VAL A 244 -15.65 16.32 -10.57
C VAL A 244 -14.97 15.49 -9.50
N GLY A 245 -14.47 14.31 -9.86
CA GLY A 245 -13.75 13.43 -8.93
C GLY A 245 -14.66 12.61 -8.02
N HIS A 246 -14.25 12.45 -6.79
CA HIS A 246 -14.88 11.61 -5.77
C HIS A 246 -14.95 12.32 -4.41
N ILE A 247 -15.68 11.74 -3.47
CA ILE A 247 -15.70 12.14 -2.05
C ILE A 247 -15.06 11.04 -1.23
N ASP A 248 -14.19 11.41 -0.30
CA ASP A 248 -13.65 10.50 0.72
C ASP A 248 -14.31 10.73 2.07
N ARG A 249 -14.75 9.66 2.73
CA ARG A 249 -15.26 9.69 4.10
C ARG A 249 -14.52 8.68 4.96
N CYS A 250 -13.79 9.18 5.96
CA CYS A 250 -13.07 8.34 6.91
C CYS A 250 -13.91 8.13 8.17
N HIS A 251 -14.00 6.90 8.61
CA HIS A 251 -14.65 6.52 9.86
C HIS A 251 -13.57 6.15 10.88
N GLY A 252 -13.09 7.17 11.59
CA GLY A 252 -11.95 7.05 12.48
C GLY A 252 -10.59 7.11 11.75
N ALA A 253 -9.52 6.85 12.49
CA ALA A 253 -8.17 6.89 11.95
C ALA A 253 -7.95 5.79 10.91
N THR A 254 -7.72 6.18 9.67
CA THR A 254 -7.47 5.30 8.53
C THR A 254 -6.04 5.46 8.03
N HIS A 255 -5.28 4.37 8.04
CA HIS A 255 -3.90 4.35 7.60
C HIS A 255 -3.79 3.76 6.20
N VAL A 256 -3.12 4.48 5.33
CA VAL A 256 -2.93 4.10 3.92
C VAL A 256 -1.46 4.18 3.55
N LEU A 257 -0.97 3.17 2.87
CA LEU A 257 0.27 3.23 2.11
C LEU A 257 -0.06 3.74 0.71
N LEU A 258 0.44 4.92 0.40
CA LEU A 258 0.25 5.54 -0.90
C LEU A 258 1.49 5.34 -1.76
N LEU A 259 1.32 4.78 -2.95
CA LEU A 259 2.35 4.71 -4.00
C LEU A 259 2.02 5.72 -5.08
N VAL A 260 3.03 6.40 -5.57
CA VAL A 260 2.90 7.43 -6.61
C VAL A 260 3.69 7.01 -7.84
N SER A 261 3.04 7.06 -8.99
CA SER A 261 3.70 6.76 -10.26
C SER A 261 4.49 7.95 -10.82
N GLU A 262 5.55 7.65 -11.55
CA GLU A 262 6.21 8.62 -12.43
C GLU A 262 5.46 8.79 -13.74
N ASP A 263 4.81 7.75 -14.22
CA ASP A 263 4.04 7.68 -15.45
C ASP A 263 2.55 7.92 -15.21
N GLU A 264 1.79 8.12 -16.29
CA GLU A 264 0.33 8.37 -16.19
C GLU A 264 -0.46 7.17 -15.65
N ALA A 265 0.11 5.97 -15.66
CA ALA A 265 -0.52 4.77 -15.12
C ALA A 265 0.48 3.93 -14.32
N ILE A 266 0.11 3.53 -13.10
CA ILE A 266 0.92 2.60 -12.29
C ILE A 266 0.79 1.16 -12.81
N TRP A 267 -0.36 0.78 -13.35
CA TRP A 267 -0.71 -0.54 -13.88
C TRP A 267 -1.36 -0.49 -15.25
#